data_c6487a6aace80fe80f405bffcd133856
#
_entry.id   c6487a6aace80fe80f405bffcd133856
#
_cell.length_a   1.000
_cell.length_b   1.000
_cell.length_c   1.000
_cell.angle_alpha   90.00
_cell.angle_beta   90.00
_cell.angle_gamma   90.00
#
_symmetry.space_group_name_H-M   'P 1'
#
loop_
_entity.id
_entity.type
_entity.pdbx_description
1 polymer ?
#
loop_
_entity_poly.entity_id
_entity_poly.type
_entity_poly.pdbx_seq_one_letter_code
_entity_poly.pdbx_strand_id
1 'polypeptide(L)'
;TGAAARTDFVLTDTVKATDDKAQSTIAIEDMRIVITDKEGNASEYALADLPEGVSLTKKDGSELKLGEVGTDGFKLTFAEIDAQTKVTVYYTTRVDRELYLENGGTDNALVVLKNAFHAECADGSFADTGQTGTAKINKLLAKAGNILNETSKDGNPILGWNVRVDLTQKFSSEDLGKMSEVTISDAINPVLRLVNDSVAVKAGGQTVPFEAETEGNTLKITLKNPAFYPNVTVSFKTECLYSVDGLVNAIDLKIDGKSAQQAVSPDVGKIHANGQSGTIQSGMKTPLFTPEAW
;
A
#
# COMPACT_ATOMS: atom_id res chain seq x y z
N THR A 1 3.20 -29.28 -19.69
CA THR A 1 4.03 -30.45 -20.03
C THR A 1 4.08 -30.65 -21.54
N GLY A 2 5.04 -31.48 -22.04
CA GLY A 2 5.12 -31.86 -23.46
C GLY A 2 4.13 -32.95 -23.82
N ALA A 3 4.42 -33.67 -24.94
CA ALA A 3 3.56 -34.73 -25.50
C ALA A 3 3.51 -36.03 -24.68
N ALA A 4 4.32 -36.17 -23.61
CA ALA A 4 4.35 -37.33 -22.73
C ALA A 4 4.15 -36.92 -21.27
N ALA A 5 3.61 -37.84 -20.46
CA ALA A 5 3.56 -37.68 -19.02
C ALA A 5 4.99 -37.60 -18.45
N ARG A 6 5.15 -36.97 -17.30
CA ARG A 6 6.45 -36.75 -16.62
C ARG A 6 6.34 -37.20 -15.17
N THR A 7 7.43 -37.79 -14.66
CA THR A 7 7.59 -38.10 -13.24
C THR A 7 8.59 -37.18 -12.59
N ASP A 8 8.44 -36.95 -11.29
CA ASP A 8 9.29 -36.08 -10.49
C ASP A 8 9.47 -34.69 -11.15
N PHE A 9 8.35 -34.13 -11.61
CA PHE A 9 8.35 -32.81 -12.21
C PHE A 9 8.49 -31.76 -11.10
N VAL A 10 9.58 -31.02 -11.13
CA VAL A 10 9.91 -29.95 -10.15
C VAL A 10 9.93 -28.62 -10.84
N LEU A 11 9.18 -27.67 -10.30
CA LEU A 11 9.12 -26.30 -10.71
C LEU A 11 9.70 -25.43 -9.60
N THR A 12 10.81 -24.75 -9.88
CA THR A 12 11.44 -23.81 -8.96
C THR A 12 11.20 -22.39 -9.45
N ASP A 13 10.61 -21.57 -8.61
CA ASP A 13 10.43 -20.15 -8.84
C ASP A 13 11.31 -19.33 -7.90
N THR A 14 11.87 -18.23 -8.38
CA THR A 14 12.72 -17.34 -7.60
C THR A 14 12.42 -15.90 -7.97
N VAL A 15 12.06 -15.09 -6.97
CA VAL A 15 11.86 -13.65 -7.12
C VAL A 15 12.97 -12.90 -6.42
N LYS A 16 13.65 -12.00 -7.11
CA LYS A 16 14.74 -11.19 -6.56
C LYS A 16 14.60 -9.73 -6.98
N ALA A 17 14.71 -8.83 -6.02
CA ALA A 17 14.90 -7.41 -6.31
C ALA A 17 16.26 -7.16 -6.96
N THR A 18 16.31 -6.24 -7.92
CA THR A 18 17.58 -5.83 -8.55
C THR A 18 18.32 -4.78 -7.73
N ASP A 19 17.62 -4.07 -6.86
CA ASP A 19 18.19 -3.16 -5.87
C ASP A 19 18.57 -3.96 -4.62
N ASP A 20 19.82 -3.90 -4.21
CA ASP A 20 20.39 -4.64 -3.07
C ASP A 20 19.84 -4.17 -1.72
N LYS A 21 19.23 -2.99 -1.68
CA LYS A 21 18.51 -2.45 -0.51
C LYS A 21 17.14 -3.09 -0.31
N ALA A 22 16.59 -3.69 -1.36
CA ALA A 22 15.24 -4.23 -1.34
C ALA A 22 15.25 -5.74 -1.14
N GLN A 23 14.46 -6.21 -0.18
CA GLN A 23 14.13 -7.62 -0.03
C GLN A 23 12.74 -7.88 -0.59
N SER A 24 12.64 -8.78 -1.56
CA SER A 24 11.36 -9.25 -2.11
C SER A 24 10.93 -10.54 -1.45
N THR A 25 9.65 -10.64 -1.17
CA THR A 25 9.02 -11.84 -0.60
C THR A 25 7.75 -12.19 -1.37
N ILE A 26 7.43 -13.50 -1.43
CA ILE A 26 6.17 -14.00 -1.99
C ILE A 26 5.16 -14.10 -0.85
N ALA A 27 3.99 -13.51 -1.04
CA ALA A 27 2.88 -13.62 -0.11
C ALA A 27 2.20 -14.99 -0.28
N ILE A 28 2.41 -15.87 0.71
CA ILE A 28 1.99 -17.27 0.65
C ILE A 28 0.47 -17.40 0.76
N GLU A 29 -0.16 -16.53 1.52
CA GLU A 29 -1.62 -16.45 1.70
C GLU A 29 -2.40 -16.19 0.41
N ASP A 30 -1.74 -15.58 -0.57
CA ASP A 30 -2.34 -15.25 -1.86
C ASP A 30 -2.03 -16.30 -2.94
N MET A 31 -1.31 -17.38 -2.58
CA MET A 31 -0.93 -18.41 -3.56
C MET A 31 -2.10 -19.31 -3.93
N ARG A 32 -2.27 -19.52 -5.23
CA ARG A 32 -3.17 -20.51 -5.80
C ARG A 32 -2.54 -21.18 -7.01
N ILE A 33 -2.84 -22.46 -7.17
CA ILE A 33 -2.31 -23.31 -8.24
C ILE A 33 -3.48 -23.75 -9.08
N VAL A 34 -3.41 -23.48 -10.38
CA VAL A 34 -4.40 -23.95 -11.36
C VAL A 34 -3.76 -25.01 -12.23
N ILE A 35 -4.33 -26.21 -12.19
CA ILE A 35 -3.92 -27.35 -13.04
C ILE A 35 -4.99 -27.51 -14.12
N THR A 36 -4.59 -27.40 -15.37
CA THR A 36 -5.47 -27.57 -16.54
C THR A 36 -5.05 -28.83 -17.29
N ASP A 37 -5.96 -29.78 -17.44
CA ASP A 37 -5.72 -31.01 -18.18
C ASP A 37 -5.67 -30.80 -19.71
N LYS A 38 -5.42 -31.88 -20.45
CA LYS A 38 -5.33 -31.84 -21.89
C LYS A 38 -6.67 -31.55 -22.57
N GLU A 39 -7.80 -31.80 -21.91
CA GLU A 39 -9.14 -31.47 -22.36
C GLU A 39 -9.53 -30.01 -22.11
N GLY A 40 -8.71 -29.26 -21.33
CA GLY A 40 -8.94 -27.87 -20.99
C GLY A 40 -9.74 -27.69 -19.68
N ASN A 41 -10.01 -28.76 -18.91
CA ASN A 41 -10.64 -28.64 -17.61
C ASN A 41 -9.63 -28.09 -16.59
N ALA A 42 -10.01 -27.03 -15.88
CA ALA A 42 -9.16 -26.38 -14.90
C ALA A 42 -9.65 -26.67 -13.47
N SER A 43 -8.73 -27.07 -12.61
CA SER A 43 -8.94 -27.22 -11.17
C SER A 43 -8.03 -26.22 -10.43
N GLU A 44 -8.58 -25.51 -9.46
CA GLU A 44 -7.86 -24.54 -8.64
C GLU A 44 -7.67 -25.07 -7.23
N TYR A 45 -6.46 -24.91 -6.68
CA TYR A 45 -6.05 -25.39 -5.37
C TYR A 45 -5.39 -24.27 -4.58
N ALA A 46 -5.79 -24.14 -3.32
CA ALA A 46 -5.06 -23.37 -2.32
C ALA A 46 -3.90 -24.22 -1.74
N LEU A 47 -2.97 -23.59 -1.06
CA LEU A 47 -1.83 -24.28 -0.43
C LEU A 47 -2.27 -25.39 0.53
N ALA A 48 -3.38 -25.19 1.26
CA ALA A 48 -3.90 -26.17 2.23
C ALA A 48 -4.56 -27.41 1.58
N ASP A 49 -4.93 -27.33 0.30
CA ASP A 49 -5.77 -28.31 -0.39
C ASP A 49 -5.10 -28.88 -1.64
N LEU A 50 -3.76 -28.99 -1.64
CA LEU A 50 -3.02 -29.54 -2.77
C LEU A 50 -3.44 -31.00 -3.04
N PRO A 51 -3.57 -31.40 -4.32
CA PRO A 51 -3.92 -32.77 -4.66
C PRO A 51 -2.82 -33.75 -4.28
N GLU A 52 -3.18 -35.05 -4.12
CA GLU A 52 -2.23 -36.11 -3.84
C GLU A 52 -1.08 -36.12 -4.87
N GLY A 53 0.14 -36.31 -4.38
CA GLY A 53 1.34 -36.30 -5.21
C GLY A 53 1.85 -34.92 -5.59
N VAL A 54 1.20 -33.84 -5.12
CA VAL A 54 1.67 -32.45 -5.32
C VAL A 54 2.13 -31.88 -4.00
N SER A 55 3.30 -31.29 -3.96
CA SER A 55 3.84 -30.62 -2.78
C SER A 55 4.42 -29.26 -3.13
N LEU A 56 4.29 -28.30 -2.20
CA LEU A 56 4.86 -26.97 -2.28
C LEU A 56 5.77 -26.73 -1.08
N THR A 57 7.03 -26.34 -1.32
CA THR A 57 8.03 -26.12 -0.29
C THR A 57 8.80 -24.83 -0.56
N LYS A 58 9.57 -24.34 0.42
CA LYS A 58 10.61 -23.35 0.18
C LYS A 58 11.69 -23.92 -0.76
N LYS A 59 12.53 -23.05 -1.32
CA LYS A 59 13.62 -23.48 -2.23
C LYS A 59 14.59 -24.48 -1.61
N ASP A 60 14.79 -24.40 -0.31
CA ASP A 60 15.64 -25.34 0.46
C ASP A 60 14.96 -26.67 0.82
N GLY A 61 13.69 -26.82 0.43
CA GLY A 61 12.87 -28.00 0.71
C GLY A 61 12.14 -27.98 2.04
N SER A 62 12.30 -26.92 2.85
CA SER A 62 11.53 -26.78 4.08
C SER A 62 10.07 -26.44 3.80
N GLU A 63 9.18 -26.78 4.74
CA GLU A 63 7.75 -26.56 4.63
C GLU A 63 7.42 -25.05 4.50
N LEU A 64 6.50 -24.73 3.60
CA LEU A 64 5.84 -23.42 3.54
C LEU A 64 4.61 -23.46 4.47
N LYS A 65 4.57 -22.54 5.44
CA LYS A 65 3.45 -22.42 6.38
C LYS A 65 2.64 -21.18 6.09
N LEU A 66 1.32 -21.31 6.15
CA LEU A 66 0.41 -20.16 6.12
C LEU A 66 0.74 -19.21 7.28
N GLY A 67 0.84 -17.91 6.99
CA GLY A 67 1.17 -16.88 7.98
C GLY A 67 2.66 -16.67 8.23
N GLU A 68 3.57 -17.40 7.60
CA GLU A 68 4.99 -17.08 7.63
C GLU A 68 5.28 -15.83 6.79
N VAL A 69 6.27 -15.04 7.24
CA VAL A 69 6.88 -13.98 6.43
C VAL A 69 7.41 -14.63 5.14
N GLY A 70 7.04 -14.07 4.01
CA GLY A 70 7.21 -14.66 2.70
C GLY A 70 8.62 -15.14 2.38
N THR A 71 8.71 -15.98 1.39
CA THR A 71 9.97 -16.54 0.85
C THR A 71 10.37 -15.79 -0.44
N ASP A 72 11.65 -15.85 -0.79
CA ASP A 72 12.16 -15.35 -2.07
C ASP A 72 11.96 -16.33 -3.23
N GLY A 73 11.28 -17.43 -3.01
CA GLY A 73 10.93 -18.43 -4.02
C GLY A 73 10.40 -19.72 -3.40
N PHE A 74 9.95 -20.62 -4.24
CA PHE A 74 9.35 -21.90 -3.86
C PHE A 74 9.73 -23.03 -4.82
N LYS A 75 9.48 -24.27 -4.40
CA LYS A 75 9.46 -25.45 -5.25
C LYS A 75 8.06 -26.07 -5.23
N LEU A 76 7.50 -26.29 -6.41
CA LEU A 76 6.28 -27.05 -6.62
C LEU A 76 6.66 -28.37 -7.27
N THR A 77 6.39 -29.47 -6.60
CA THR A 77 6.77 -30.83 -7.05
C THR A 77 5.52 -31.63 -7.35
N PHE A 78 5.52 -32.33 -8.47
CA PHE A 78 4.53 -33.33 -8.87
C PHE A 78 5.21 -34.68 -8.94
N ALA A 79 4.72 -35.68 -8.20
CA ALA A 79 5.20 -37.04 -8.33
C ALA A 79 4.98 -37.58 -9.75
N GLU A 80 3.83 -37.23 -10.31
CA GLU A 80 3.49 -37.49 -11.71
C GLU A 80 2.65 -36.35 -12.25
N ILE A 81 2.85 -35.99 -13.52
CA ILE A 81 2.06 -34.99 -14.22
C ILE A 81 1.76 -35.49 -15.64
N ASP A 82 0.48 -35.50 -16.00
CA ASP A 82 0.02 -35.97 -17.29
C ASP A 82 0.55 -35.17 -18.47
N ALA A 83 0.57 -35.82 -19.63
CA ALA A 83 0.91 -35.16 -20.89
C ALA A 83 -0.01 -33.98 -21.16
N GLN A 84 0.54 -32.90 -21.73
CA GLN A 84 -0.18 -31.69 -22.10
C GLN A 84 -0.88 -30.95 -20.94
N THR A 85 -0.59 -31.30 -19.70
CA THR A 85 -1.06 -30.55 -18.51
C THR A 85 -0.39 -29.19 -18.46
N LYS A 86 -1.19 -28.14 -18.18
CA LYS A 86 -0.73 -26.79 -17.93
C LYS A 86 -0.84 -26.51 -16.43
N VAL A 87 0.26 -26.07 -15.82
CA VAL A 87 0.27 -25.58 -14.43
C VAL A 87 0.45 -24.07 -14.45
N THR A 88 -0.42 -23.38 -13.75
CA THR A 88 -0.32 -21.92 -13.55
C THR A 88 -0.30 -21.63 -12.05
N VAL A 89 0.71 -20.95 -11.58
CA VAL A 89 0.81 -20.54 -10.19
C VAL A 89 0.59 -19.03 -10.13
N TYR A 90 -0.38 -18.61 -9.34
CA TYR A 90 -0.66 -17.20 -9.04
C TYR A 90 -0.17 -16.90 -7.65
N TYR A 91 0.51 -15.79 -7.48
CA TYR A 91 0.96 -15.30 -6.19
C TYR A 91 1.24 -13.79 -6.26
N THR A 92 1.27 -13.16 -5.09
CA THR A 92 1.65 -11.75 -4.94
C THR A 92 3.09 -11.65 -4.44
N THR A 93 3.88 -10.80 -5.05
CA THR A 93 5.22 -10.46 -4.54
C THR A 93 5.19 -9.11 -3.85
N ARG A 94 5.80 -9.03 -2.68
CA ARG A 94 5.95 -7.82 -1.87
C ARG A 94 7.41 -7.44 -1.73
N VAL A 95 7.65 -6.15 -1.55
CA VAL A 95 8.95 -5.62 -1.13
C VAL A 95 8.76 -5.08 0.29
N ASP A 96 9.62 -5.51 1.21
CA ASP A 96 9.62 -4.96 2.56
C ASP A 96 10.07 -3.50 2.51
N ARG A 97 9.10 -2.60 2.68
CA ARG A 97 9.33 -1.16 2.62
C ARG A 97 10.16 -0.67 3.79
N GLU A 98 9.91 -1.16 5.00
CA GLU A 98 10.60 -0.69 6.20
C GLU A 98 12.09 -1.05 6.09
N LEU A 99 12.38 -2.29 5.78
CA LEU A 99 13.75 -2.76 5.54
C LEU A 99 14.42 -2.03 4.37
N TYR A 100 13.67 -1.75 3.29
CA TYR A 100 14.20 -0.99 2.15
C TYR A 100 14.65 0.41 2.56
N LEU A 101 13.86 1.12 3.37
CA LEU A 101 14.20 2.46 3.85
C LEU A 101 15.34 2.43 4.87
N GLU A 102 15.37 1.44 5.77
CA GLU A 102 16.47 1.22 6.72
C GLU A 102 17.81 1.00 6.01
N ASN A 103 17.79 0.31 4.88
CA ASN A 103 18.95 0.09 4.02
C ASN A 103 19.31 1.31 3.15
N GLY A 104 18.69 2.48 3.38
CA GLY A 104 18.98 3.71 2.66
C GLY A 104 18.26 3.82 1.30
N GLY A 105 17.17 3.12 1.12
CA GLY A 105 16.22 3.31 0.02
C GLY A 105 15.41 4.59 0.19
N THR A 106 14.62 4.95 -0.82
CA THR A 106 13.81 6.18 -0.83
C THR A 106 12.34 5.91 -1.08
N ASP A 107 11.48 6.72 -0.46
CA ASP A 107 10.05 6.72 -0.79
C ASP A 107 9.79 7.02 -2.27
N ASN A 108 8.72 6.45 -2.80
CA ASN A 108 8.31 6.54 -4.20
C ASN A 108 9.30 5.90 -5.21
N ALA A 109 10.28 5.13 -4.74
CA ALA A 109 11.17 4.36 -5.60
C ALA A 109 10.39 3.28 -6.38
N LEU A 110 10.87 2.97 -7.57
CA LEU A 110 10.46 1.79 -8.32
C LEU A 110 11.54 0.72 -8.15
N VAL A 111 11.20 -0.35 -7.45
CA VAL A 111 12.06 -1.51 -7.31
C VAL A 111 11.74 -2.48 -8.43
N VAL A 112 12.74 -2.83 -9.22
CA VAL A 112 12.61 -3.83 -10.29
C VAL A 112 12.77 -5.21 -9.68
N LEU A 113 11.81 -6.09 -9.93
CA LEU A 113 11.80 -7.48 -9.51
C LEU A 113 12.06 -8.37 -10.72
N LYS A 114 13.00 -9.28 -10.59
CA LYS A 114 13.25 -10.35 -11.55
C LYS A 114 12.68 -11.64 -11.00
N ASN A 115 11.82 -12.25 -11.77
CA ASN A 115 11.32 -13.60 -11.53
C ASN A 115 12.07 -14.55 -12.47
N ALA A 116 12.67 -15.59 -11.92
CA ALA A 116 13.27 -16.68 -12.66
C ALA A 116 12.56 -17.97 -12.33
N PHE A 117 12.21 -18.70 -13.36
CA PHE A 117 11.48 -19.94 -13.31
C PHE A 117 12.30 -21.05 -13.94
N HIS A 118 12.47 -22.15 -13.20
CA HIS A 118 13.15 -23.38 -13.65
C HIS A 118 12.24 -24.56 -13.50
N ALA A 119 12.06 -25.34 -14.51
CA ALA A 119 11.32 -26.60 -14.47
C ALA A 119 12.21 -27.76 -14.92
N GLU A 120 12.23 -28.84 -14.17
CA GLU A 120 13.01 -30.04 -14.44
C GLU A 120 12.19 -31.31 -14.23
N CYS A 121 12.59 -32.41 -14.85
CA CYS A 121 11.97 -33.71 -14.73
C CYS A 121 13.01 -34.79 -14.44
N ALA A 122 12.57 -35.98 -13.96
CA ALA A 122 13.46 -37.10 -13.68
C ALA A 122 14.28 -37.58 -14.89
N ASP A 123 13.80 -37.37 -16.12
CA ASP A 123 14.53 -37.72 -17.35
C ASP A 123 15.65 -36.72 -17.71
N GLY A 124 15.88 -35.71 -16.86
CA GLY A 124 16.90 -34.68 -17.06
C GLY A 124 16.48 -33.57 -18.03
N SER A 125 15.25 -33.60 -18.55
CA SER A 125 14.74 -32.47 -19.34
C SER A 125 14.44 -31.28 -18.43
N PHE A 126 14.75 -30.05 -18.91
CA PHE A 126 14.52 -28.82 -18.19
C PHE A 126 14.05 -27.68 -19.09
N ALA A 127 13.49 -26.67 -18.51
CA ALA A 127 13.14 -25.40 -19.16
C ALA A 127 13.33 -24.24 -18.19
N ASP A 128 13.92 -23.16 -18.70
CA ASP A 128 14.08 -21.91 -17.97
C ASP A 128 13.31 -20.79 -18.64
N THR A 129 12.75 -19.92 -17.84
CA THR A 129 12.15 -18.67 -18.31
C THR A 129 12.25 -17.62 -17.21
N GLY A 130 11.95 -16.36 -17.53
CA GLY A 130 11.94 -15.30 -16.56
C GLY A 130 11.09 -14.12 -17.01
N GLN A 131 10.64 -13.38 -16.03
CA GLN A 131 9.86 -12.16 -16.21
C GLN A 131 10.44 -11.03 -15.36
N THR A 132 10.15 -9.82 -15.73
CA THR A 132 10.54 -8.63 -14.96
C THR A 132 9.28 -7.85 -14.62
N GLY A 133 9.14 -7.56 -13.34
CA GLY A 133 8.08 -6.71 -12.81
C GLY A 133 8.65 -5.51 -12.06
N THR A 134 7.79 -4.64 -11.60
CA THR A 134 8.16 -3.50 -10.76
C THR A 134 7.25 -3.42 -9.55
N ALA A 135 7.85 -3.15 -8.38
CA ALA A 135 7.14 -2.79 -7.17
C ALA A 135 7.39 -1.30 -6.87
N LYS A 136 6.32 -0.57 -6.61
CA LYS A 136 6.44 0.82 -6.18
C LYS A 136 6.44 0.91 -4.67
N ILE A 137 7.51 1.49 -4.11
CA ILE A 137 7.62 1.75 -2.67
C ILE A 137 6.85 3.03 -2.38
N ASN A 138 5.68 2.90 -1.79
CA ASN A 138 4.86 4.04 -1.39
C ASN A 138 4.92 4.25 0.13
N LYS A 139 4.58 5.45 0.59
CA LYS A 139 4.31 5.69 2.01
C LYS A 139 2.99 5.05 2.42
N LEU A 140 2.96 4.45 3.61
CA LEU A 140 1.71 4.05 4.26
C LEU A 140 0.76 5.25 4.42
N LEU A 141 1.33 6.39 4.82
CA LEU A 141 0.61 7.64 5.02
C LEU A 141 1.42 8.78 4.39
N ALA A 142 0.78 9.56 3.55
CA ALA A 142 1.36 10.77 2.97
C ALA A 142 0.33 11.89 2.94
N LYS A 143 0.79 13.13 3.15
CA LYS A 143 -0.04 14.33 3.06
C LYS A 143 0.64 15.36 2.18
N ALA A 144 -0.16 16.03 1.36
CA ALA A 144 0.26 17.17 0.56
C ALA A 144 -0.80 18.27 0.61
N GLY A 145 -0.35 19.50 0.49
CA GLY A 145 -1.23 20.66 0.42
C GLY A 145 -0.80 21.58 -0.72
N ASN A 146 -1.74 22.33 -1.24
CA ASN A 146 -1.50 23.37 -2.24
C ASN A 146 -2.49 24.51 -2.09
N ILE A 147 -2.08 25.71 -2.45
CA ILE A 147 -2.95 26.87 -2.57
C ILE A 147 -3.79 26.68 -3.84
N LEU A 148 -5.11 26.76 -3.69
CA LEU A 148 -6.04 26.65 -4.82
C LEU A 148 -6.23 28.03 -5.47
N ASN A 149 -6.66 28.04 -6.73
CA ASN A 149 -7.10 29.28 -7.39
C ASN A 149 -8.55 29.62 -7.01
N GLU A 150 -8.81 29.62 -5.70
CA GLU A 150 -10.13 29.87 -5.09
C GLU A 150 -9.94 30.76 -3.87
N THR A 151 -10.96 31.56 -3.57
CA THR A 151 -11.05 32.38 -2.35
C THR A 151 -12.36 32.13 -1.64
N SER A 152 -12.37 32.31 -0.33
CA SER A 152 -13.59 32.30 0.48
C SER A 152 -14.48 33.51 0.18
N LYS A 153 -15.65 33.56 0.79
CA LYS A 153 -16.55 34.72 0.74
C LYS A 153 -15.89 35.99 1.30
N ASP A 154 -14.96 35.80 2.24
CA ASP A 154 -14.21 36.89 2.88
C ASP A 154 -12.93 37.25 2.09
N GLY A 155 -12.72 36.65 0.92
CA GLY A 155 -11.57 36.86 0.06
C GLY A 155 -10.29 36.16 0.51
N ASN A 156 -10.35 35.29 1.51
CA ASN A 156 -9.19 34.55 2.01
C ASN A 156 -8.82 33.37 1.09
N PRO A 157 -7.54 33.05 0.94
CA PRO A 157 -7.08 31.92 0.15
C PRO A 157 -7.63 30.59 0.65
N ILE A 158 -7.98 29.72 -0.28
CA ILE A 158 -8.37 28.34 0.00
C ILE A 158 -7.20 27.40 -0.30
N LEU A 159 -6.92 26.50 0.63
CA LEU A 159 -5.95 25.43 0.48
C LEU A 159 -6.67 24.11 0.26
N GLY A 160 -6.18 23.32 -0.68
CA GLY A 160 -6.56 21.93 -0.89
C GLY A 160 -5.56 20.99 -0.21
N TRP A 161 -6.07 20.02 0.52
CA TRP A 161 -5.28 18.98 1.17
C TRP A 161 -5.61 17.63 0.58
N ASN A 162 -4.58 16.82 0.36
CA ASN A 162 -4.70 15.44 -0.06
C ASN A 162 -3.91 14.56 0.91
N VAL A 163 -4.61 13.59 1.48
CA VAL A 163 -4.02 12.55 2.33
C VAL A 163 -4.16 11.22 1.61
N ARG A 164 -3.06 10.54 1.39
CA ARG A 164 -3.04 9.19 0.85
C ARG A 164 -2.73 8.21 1.96
N VAL A 165 -3.56 7.19 2.08
CA VAL A 165 -3.34 6.02 2.94
C VAL A 165 -3.24 4.80 2.05
N ASP A 166 -2.18 4.02 2.20
CA ASP A 166 -1.94 2.78 1.46
C ASP A 166 -1.56 1.67 2.44
N LEU A 167 -2.58 1.02 2.99
CA LEU A 167 -2.40 -0.02 4.01
C LEU A 167 -1.66 -1.24 3.46
N THR A 168 -1.70 -1.48 2.14
CA THR A 168 -1.02 -2.61 1.50
C THR A 168 0.51 -2.52 1.60
N GLN A 169 1.04 -1.34 1.95
CA GLN A 169 2.48 -1.15 2.14
C GLN A 169 3.02 -1.80 3.44
N LYS A 170 2.11 -2.16 4.37
CA LYS A 170 2.50 -2.71 5.67
C LYS A 170 1.74 -3.98 6.04
N PHE A 171 0.50 -4.13 5.57
CA PHE A 171 -0.41 -5.17 6.04
C PHE A 171 -0.77 -6.15 4.93
N SER A 172 -0.84 -7.43 5.27
CA SER A 172 -1.33 -8.50 4.40
C SER A 172 -2.86 -8.41 4.20
N SER A 173 -3.39 -9.14 3.23
CA SER A 173 -4.84 -9.24 3.04
C SER A 173 -5.52 -9.86 4.27
N GLU A 174 -4.86 -10.81 4.94
CA GLU A 174 -5.32 -11.42 6.19
C GLU A 174 -5.36 -10.40 7.33
N ASP A 175 -4.30 -9.59 7.50
CA ASP A 175 -4.26 -8.55 8.53
C ASP A 175 -5.34 -7.50 8.29
N LEU A 176 -5.50 -7.08 7.03
CA LEU A 176 -6.55 -6.13 6.63
C LEU A 176 -7.95 -6.68 6.95
N GLY A 177 -8.17 -7.98 6.74
CA GLY A 177 -9.44 -8.66 7.06
C GLY A 177 -9.76 -8.70 8.56
N LYS A 178 -8.77 -8.54 9.44
CA LYS A 178 -8.92 -8.48 10.90
C LYS A 178 -9.17 -7.07 11.43
N MET A 179 -8.93 -6.04 10.62
CA MET A 179 -9.11 -4.64 11.01
C MET A 179 -10.57 -4.23 10.96
N SER A 180 -11.05 -3.58 12.00
CA SER A 180 -12.42 -3.06 12.07
C SER A 180 -12.54 -1.67 11.46
N GLU A 181 -11.56 -0.81 11.77
CA GLU A 181 -11.59 0.59 11.31
C GLU A 181 -10.21 1.20 11.16
N VAL A 182 -10.16 2.22 10.32
CA VAL A 182 -9.01 3.11 10.20
C VAL A 182 -9.49 4.54 10.46
N THR A 183 -8.79 5.24 11.33
CA THR A 183 -9.07 6.64 11.66
C THR A 183 -7.90 7.51 11.23
N ILE A 184 -8.20 8.56 10.48
CA ILE A 184 -7.28 9.59 10.05
C ILE A 184 -7.61 10.85 10.85
N SER A 185 -6.67 11.32 11.67
CA SER A 185 -6.85 12.51 12.51
C SER A 185 -5.92 13.62 12.03
N ASP A 186 -6.51 14.73 11.60
CA ASP A 186 -5.81 15.90 11.11
C ASP A 186 -5.92 17.03 12.13
N ALA A 187 -4.82 17.35 12.77
CA ALA A 187 -4.72 18.52 13.64
C ALA A 187 -4.58 19.78 12.75
N ILE A 188 -5.72 20.32 12.30
CA ILE A 188 -5.75 21.52 11.45
C ILE A 188 -5.03 22.66 12.16
N ASN A 189 -4.04 23.26 11.48
CA ASN A 189 -3.29 24.38 12.05
C ASN A 189 -4.27 25.51 12.42
N PRO A 190 -4.12 26.16 13.60
CA PRO A 190 -5.03 27.22 14.05
C PRO A 190 -5.21 28.41 13.09
N VAL A 191 -4.27 28.64 12.17
CA VAL A 191 -4.41 29.67 11.12
C VAL A 191 -5.38 29.27 10.00
N LEU A 192 -5.85 28.02 10.04
CA LEU A 192 -6.74 27.44 9.04
C LEU A 192 -8.13 27.19 9.64
N ARG A 193 -9.14 27.31 8.81
CA ARG A 193 -10.51 26.92 9.12
C ARG A 193 -10.98 25.89 8.07
N LEU A 194 -11.52 24.76 8.53
CA LEU A 194 -12.09 23.75 7.63
C LEU A 194 -13.24 24.36 6.82
N VAL A 195 -13.24 24.13 5.52
CA VAL A 195 -14.37 24.47 4.65
C VAL A 195 -15.41 23.36 4.79
N ASN A 196 -16.62 23.72 5.19
CA ASN A 196 -17.72 22.77 5.37
C ASN A 196 -17.98 21.99 4.08
N ASP A 197 -18.37 20.73 4.22
CA ASP A 197 -18.75 19.81 3.13
C ASP A 197 -17.63 19.58 2.09
N SER A 198 -16.38 19.93 2.43
CA SER A 198 -15.25 19.76 1.52
C SER A 198 -14.54 18.42 1.63
N VAL A 199 -14.88 17.61 2.64
CA VAL A 199 -14.25 16.31 2.88
C VAL A 199 -14.76 15.29 1.88
N ALA A 200 -13.85 14.61 1.20
CA ALA A 200 -14.19 13.50 0.30
C ALA A 200 -13.15 12.38 0.44
N VAL A 201 -13.62 11.13 0.35
CA VAL A 201 -12.77 9.94 0.38
C VAL A 201 -13.00 9.11 -0.86
N LYS A 202 -11.90 8.71 -1.52
CA LYS A 202 -11.95 7.93 -2.77
C LYS A 202 -10.99 6.74 -2.71
N ALA A 203 -11.43 5.62 -3.26
CA ALA A 203 -10.61 4.46 -3.57
C ALA A 203 -10.71 4.16 -5.06
N GLY A 204 -9.58 4.05 -5.77
CA GLY A 204 -9.59 3.84 -7.22
C GLY A 204 -10.37 4.90 -8.02
N GLY A 205 -10.49 6.13 -7.49
CA GLY A 205 -11.26 7.22 -8.11
C GLY A 205 -12.76 7.25 -7.73
N GLN A 206 -13.29 6.19 -7.09
CA GLN A 206 -14.68 6.11 -6.66
C GLN A 206 -14.85 6.58 -5.22
N THR A 207 -15.95 7.27 -4.92
CA THR A 207 -16.28 7.69 -3.56
C THR A 207 -16.61 6.48 -2.70
N VAL A 208 -16.03 6.42 -1.50
CA VAL A 208 -16.26 5.37 -0.52
C VAL A 208 -16.96 5.92 0.71
N PRO A 209 -17.73 5.11 1.46
CA PRO A 209 -18.38 5.53 2.69
C PRO A 209 -17.35 5.90 3.76
N PHE A 210 -17.60 6.97 4.49
CA PHE A 210 -16.79 7.41 5.62
C PHE A 210 -17.63 8.18 6.63
N GLU A 211 -17.13 8.27 7.86
CA GLU A 211 -17.65 9.17 8.89
C GLU A 211 -16.64 10.32 9.08
N ALA A 212 -17.11 11.54 9.19
CA ALA A 212 -16.26 12.69 9.48
C ALA A 212 -16.83 13.48 10.63
N GLU A 213 -15.99 13.81 11.60
CA GLU A 213 -16.30 14.65 12.74
C GLU A 213 -15.21 15.69 12.97
N THR A 214 -15.56 16.80 13.56
CA THR A 214 -14.60 17.86 13.93
C THR A 214 -14.71 18.10 15.43
N GLU A 215 -13.60 17.95 16.12
CA GLU A 215 -13.45 18.24 17.55
C GLU A 215 -12.38 19.33 17.74
N GLY A 216 -12.83 20.53 18.09
CA GLY A 216 -11.95 21.71 18.09
C GLY A 216 -11.33 21.92 16.70
N ASN A 217 -10.02 21.93 16.62
CA ASN A 217 -9.27 22.07 15.37
C ASN A 217 -8.85 20.70 14.77
N THR A 218 -9.41 19.59 15.24
CA THR A 218 -9.06 18.27 14.73
C THR A 218 -10.18 17.77 13.83
N LEU A 219 -9.88 17.50 12.58
CA LEU A 219 -10.74 16.74 11.66
C LEU A 219 -10.41 15.26 11.81
N LYS A 220 -11.40 14.46 12.15
CA LYS A 220 -11.28 13.02 12.28
C LYS A 220 -12.15 12.34 11.22
N ILE A 221 -11.56 11.43 10.46
CA ILE A 221 -12.19 10.70 9.37
C ILE A 221 -12.03 9.21 9.66
N THR A 222 -13.15 8.50 9.73
CA THR A 222 -13.19 7.06 10.05
C THR A 222 -13.71 6.26 8.86
N LEU A 223 -12.95 5.23 8.49
CA LEU A 223 -13.28 4.25 7.47
C LEU A 223 -13.51 2.89 8.13
N LYS A 224 -14.67 2.30 7.93
CA LYS A 224 -15.00 0.95 8.41
C LYS A 224 -14.58 -0.09 7.38
N ASN A 225 -14.22 -1.28 7.88
CA ASN A 225 -13.83 -2.43 7.04
C ASN A 225 -12.77 -2.07 5.99
N PRO A 226 -11.57 -1.64 6.42
CA PRO A 226 -10.52 -1.15 5.52
C PRO A 226 -10.04 -2.19 4.49
N ALA A 227 -10.30 -3.47 4.69
CA ALA A 227 -10.03 -4.52 3.71
C ALA A 227 -10.68 -4.27 2.35
N PHE A 228 -11.85 -3.61 2.31
CA PHE A 228 -12.49 -3.25 1.05
C PHE A 228 -11.86 -2.03 0.36
N TYR A 229 -11.16 -1.21 1.12
CA TYR A 229 -10.58 0.06 0.66
C TYR A 229 -9.17 0.26 1.21
N PRO A 230 -8.23 -0.68 0.95
CA PRO A 230 -6.90 -0.64 1.56
C PRO A 230 -6.03 0.52 1.06
N ASN A 231 -6.43 1.14 -0.05
CA ASN A 231 -5.76 2.30 -0.62
C ASN A 231 -6.78 3.40 -0.89
N VAL A 232 -6.71 4.48 -0.10
CA VAL A 232 -7.63 5.60 -0.20
C VAL A 232 -6.92 6.93 -0.30
N THR A 233 -7.60 7.88 -0.94
CA THR A 233 -7.22 9.29 -0.92
C THR A 233 -8.33 10.08 -0.24
N VAL A 234 -7.98 10.79 0.81
CA VAL A 234 -8.83 11.78 1.47
C VAL A 234 -8.47 13.15 0.96
N SER A 235 -9.47 13.93 0.57
CA SER A 235 -9.29 15.34 0.19
C SER A 235 -10.21 16.21 1.01
N PHE A 236 -9.73 17.40 1.38
CA PHE A 236 -10.53 18.43 2.04
C PHE A 236 -9.93 19.81 1.78
N LYS A 237 -10.68 20.85 2.08
CA LYS A 237 -10.27 22.24 1.90
C LYS A 237 -10.24 22.97 3.24
N THR A 238 -9.31 23.92 3.35
CA THR A 238 -9.26 24.88 4.45
C THR A 238 -9.13 26.30 3.92
N GLU A 239 -9.72 27.22 4.65
CA GLU A 239 -9.51 28.67 4.44
C GLU A 239 -8.36 29.13 5.32
N CYS A 240 -7.46 29.93 4.77
CA CYS A 240 -6.34 30.51 5.51
C CYS A 240 -6.73 31.88 6.07
N LEU A 241 -6.86 31.95 7.39
CA LEU A 241 -7.37 33.14 8.08
C LEU A 241 -6.32 34.23 8.28
N TYR A 242 -5.03 33.85 8.28
CA TYR A 242 -3.91 34.73 8.54
C TYR A 242 -2.82 34.56 7.47
N SER A 243 -2.12 35.64 7.16
CA SER A 243 -0.94 35.54 6.31
C SER A 243 0.16 34.76 7.01
N VAL A 244 0.78 33.83 6.29
CA VAL A 244 1.85 32.97 6.80
C VAL A 244 3.01 32.92 5.81
N ASP A 245 4.22 32.74 6.33
CA ASP A 245 5.43 32.52 5.54
C ASP A 245 5.85 31.06 5.66
N GLY A 246 5.14 30.21 4.91
CA GLY A 246 5.22 28.77 4.97
C GLY A 246 4.23 28.14 5.96
N LEU A 247 3.70 26.99 5.59
CA LEU A 247 2.72 26.26 6.36
C LEU A 247 2.89 24.77 6.16
N VAL A 248 3.00 24.05 7.26
CA VAL A 248 2.94 22.57 7.29
C VAL A 248 1.74 22.13 8.11
N ASN A 249 1.23 20.95 7.80
CA ASN A 249 0.08 20.38 8.50
C ASN A 249 0.33 18.90 8.80
N ALA A 250 0.09 18.49 10.06
CA ALA A 250 0.36 17.14 10.56
C ALA A 250 -0.89 16.27 10.51
N ILE A 251 -0.67 14.97 10.41
CA ILE A 251 -1.72 13.97 10.38
C ILE A 251 -1.29 12.70 11.12
N ASP A 252 -2.23 12.05 11.78
CA ASP A 252 -2.07 10.77 12.49
C ASP A 252 -3.00 9.72 11.92
N LEU A 253 -2.48 8.53 11.66
CA LEU A 253 -3.22 7.35 11.25
C LEU A 253 -3.34 6.39 12.42
N LYS A 254 -4.56 5.99 12.77
CA LYS A 254 -4.85 4.97 13.77
C LYS A 254 -5.56 3.78 13.13
N ILE A 255 -5.24 2.60 13.61
CA ILE A 255 -5.88 1.34 13.25
C ILE A 255 -6.45 0.76 14.53
N ASP A 256 -7.76 0.50 14.57
CA ASP A 256 -8.47 0.01 15.75
C ASP A 256 -8.11 0.82 17.02
N GLY A 257 -8.05 2.15 16.88
CA GLY A 257 -7.73 3.10 17.96
C GLY A 257 -6.26 3.24 18.33
N LYS A 258 -5.36 2.42 17.76
CA LYS A 258 -3.90 2.50 18.04
C LYS A 258 -3.19 3.31 16.97
N SER A 259 -2.29 4.22 17.36
CA SER A 259 -1.46 4.98 16.40
C SER A 259 -0.58 4.03 15.58
N ALA A 260 -0.67 4.16 14.25
CA ALA A 260 0.05 3.33 13.30
C ALA A 260 1.14 4.11 12.56
N GLN A 261 0.88 5.38 12.20
CA GLN A 261 1.79 6.21 11.44
C GLN A 261 1.45 7.68 11.61
N GLN A 262 2.45 8.55 11.56
CA GLN A 262 2.30 10.00 11.47
C GLN A 262 2.98 10.52 10.21
N ALA A 263 2.44 11.59 9.64
CA ALA A 263 3.05 12.31 8.53
C ALA A 263 2.82 13.82 8.66
N VAL A 264 3.68 14.58 8.01
CA VAL A 264 3.59 16.04 7.92
C VAL A 264 3.63 16.40 6.46
N SER A 265 2.80 17.35 6.04
CA SER A 265 2.85 17.85 4.66
C SER A 265 4.19 18.57 4.39
N PRO A 266 4.64 18.62 3.13
CA PRO A 266 5.60 19.62 2.71
C PRO A 266 5.07 21.03 3.02
N ASP A 267 5.98 22.00 3.10
CA ASP A 267 5.61 23.41 3.19
C ASP A 267 4.84 23.85 1.93
N VAL A 268 3.68 24.45 2.12
CA VAL A 268 2.83 24.93 1.02
C VAL A 268 3.24 26.30 0.50
N GLY A 269 4.27 26.91 1.10
CA GLY A 269 4.81 28.21 0.70
C GLY A 269 4.10 29.40 1.36
N LYS A 270 4.37 30.58 0.82
CA LYS A 270 3.88 31.84 1.36
C LYS A 270 2.43 32.11 0.99
N ILE A 271 1.62 32.41 2.00
CA ILE A 271 0.18 32.66 1.84
C ILE A 271 -0.14 34.07 2.36
N HIS A 272 -0.92 34.82 1.60
CA HIS A 272 -1.41 36.14 1.98
C HIS A 272 -2.92 36.06 2.19
N ALA A 273 -3.37 36.17 3.45
CA ALA A 273 -4.78 36.26 3.78
C ALA A 273 -5.30 37.70 3.60
N ASN A 274 -6.57 37.81 3.20
CA ASN A 274 -7.20 39.11 2.97
C ASN A 274 -7.59 39.75 4.32
N GLY A 275 -7.21 41.04 4.49
CA GLY A 275 -7.63 41.84 5.65
C GLY A 275 -6.92 41.51 6.98
N GLN A 276 -5.98 40.59 7.00
CA GLN A 276 -5.18 40.27 8.18
C GLN A 276 -3.75 40.75 8.03
N SER A 277 -3.26 41.48 9.01
CA SER A 277 -1.87 41.93 9.06
C SER A 277 -1.10 41.10 10.10
N GLY A 278 -0.09 40.41 9.67
CA GLY A 278 0.76 39.58 10.52
C GLY A 278 1.29 38.39 9.77
N THR A 279 2.45 37.91 10.16
CA THR A 279 3.08 36.74 9.57
C THR A 279 3.37 35.72 10.65
N ILE A 280 2.87 34.50 10.44
CA ILE A 280 3.15 33.36 11.31
C ILE A 280 4.24 32.54 10.65
N GLN A 281 5.25 32.16 11.41
CA GLN A 281 6.35 31.35 10.89
C GLN A 281 5.92 29.90 10.70
N SER A 282 6.49 29.29 9.66
CA SER A 282 6.29 27.86 9.39
C SER A 282 6.62 27.00 10.61
N GLY A 283 5.82 25.97 10.84
CA GLY A 283 5.99 25.02 11.94
C GLY A 283 5.48 25.49 13.31
N MET A 284 4.93 26.68 13.43
CA MET A 284 4.28 27.11 14.67
C MET A 284 3.01 26.31 14.92
N LYS A 285 2.90 25.77 16.14
CA LYS A 285 1.69 25.05 16.58
C LYS A 285 0.58 26.00 17.04
N THR A 286 0.97 27.21 17.46
CA THR A 286 0.05 28.26 17.94
C THR A 286 0.33 29.55 17.18
N PRO A 287 -0.67 30.26 16.66
CA PRO A 287 -0.47 31.53 16.02
C PRO A 287 0.10 32.55 17.02
N LEU A 288 0.99 33.41 16.56
CA LEU A 288 1.49 34.55 17.35
C LEU A 288 0.39 35.53 17.70
N PHE A 289 -0.67 35.54 16.91
CA PHE A 289 -1.82 36.42 17.08
C PHE A 289 -3.07 35.59 17.29
N THR A 290 -3.84 35.92 18.28
CA THR A 290 -5.20 35.42 18.46
C THR A 290 -6.20 36.46 17.93
N PRO A 291 -7.43 36.06 17.56
CA PRO A 291 -8.47 37.03 17.13
C PRO A 291 -8.73 38.15 18.15
N GLU A 292 -8.45 37.89 19.42
CA GLU A 292 -8.61 38.87 20.52
C GLU A 292 -7.46 39.88 20.60
N ALA A 293 -6.37 39.65 19.87
CA ALA A 293 -5.20 40.52 19.86
C ALA A 293 -5.28 41.64 18.80
N TRP A 294 -6.42 41.77 18.08
CA TRP A 294 -6.69 42.78 17.03
C TRP A 294 -7.85 43.68 17.38
#